data_df00d278286ca7c67be78451e345e74e
#
_entry.id   df00d278286ca7c67be78451e345e74e
#
_cell.length_a   1.000
_cell.length_b   1.000
_cell.length_c   1.000
_cell.angle_alpha   90.00
_cell.angle_beta   90.00
_cell.angle_gamma   90.00
#
_symmetry.space_group_name_H-M   'P 1'
#
loop_
_entity.id
_entity.type
_entity.pdbx_description
1 polymer ?
#
loop_
_entity_poly.entity_id
_entity_poly.type
_entity_poly.pdbx_seq_one_letter_code
_entity_poly.pdbx_strand_id
1 'polypeptide(L)'
;MESNCLQSTIANVQAKFEDVRQLLDDHEKLRTECEPYKIKYQAIEILQSLKTDLINVLTNMPEEEKEEVIIMLGVVHLKLGLLHTDTEELKAGEEQFMKCIKLLKNKELEPKVILSILSALNQLGIIWSRWNQPMKAKSFLDQAEKLYNDFMNTNNPCRYPINIVQNFGIEQVNDELNPKEIMEKIHTLTLYYLAQVYSSLKDHYQSAIYCHMTLRRQLGHNDIMQDLDYIDWALNAATLSQYFIENDGFPQAKHHLAAASYILQIYENMLKQKTEDNGEDEALVAEWENFKHRSADVARCWAKYGILLMSLSKQRLLQKNESKQDNNQIDNKDFSKLKIIDDLRFNILEKEIEAIANQITDKYLLDFADARLVFLNAQKWLEQAKTYYTLENHASDHILIVQSISQAYKYLSFFEENEARQAKMHKKRIDILENVIKELNPRYYESACRQIWVELGETYSDILDIKLDRLRSSDEKPTPQALTKINHLAKSSIKNFQAFLDSLQIHNSNSGPEQFSNELVQPALFSYFHLGRLYNKIITPDKTIQLENMQNSYNAYKFVIDYWKKYPNAADVMGVELNLCKELVNLLPMKINMLREGIINK
;
A
#
# COMPACT_ATOMS: atom_id res chain seq x y z
N MET A 1 51.23 -43.30 -10.22
CA MET A 1 50.47 -43.52 -8.99
C MET A 1 49.69 -42.26 -8.55
N GLU A 2 50.29 -41.08 -8.64
CA GLU A 2 49.64 -39.80 -8.24
C GLU A 2 48.41 -39.45 -9.11
N SER A 3 48.45 -39.66 -10.43
CA SER A 3 47.32 -39.40 -11.32
C SER A 3 46.09 -40.28 -11.05
N ASN A 4 46.27 -41.56 -10.67
CA ASN A 4 45.18 -42.47 -10.32
C ASN A 4 44.56 -42.13 -8.96
N CYS A 5 45.35 -41.58 -8.03
CA CYS A 5 44.85 -41.13 -6.73
C CYS A 5 43.99 -39.87 -6.89
N LEU A 6 44.38 -38.95 -7.77
CA LEU A 6 43.67 -37.72 -8.06
C LEU A 6 42.32 -37.98 -8.75
N GLN A 7 42.28 -38.86 -9.76
CA GLN A 7 41.02 -39.26 -10.41
C GLN A 7 40.06 -39.97 -9.47
N SER A 8 40.56 -40.82 -8.57
CA SER A 8 39.74 -41.49 -7.53
C SER A 8 39.17 -40.49 -6.55
N THR A 9 39.91 -39.43 -6.19
CA THR A 9 39.40 -38.38 -5.27
C THR A 9 38.33 -37.50 -5.92
N ILE A 10 38.52 -37.15 -7.21
CA ILE A 10 37.49 -36.39 -7.95
C ILE A 10 36.21 -37.21 -8.10
N ALA A 11 36.29 -38.50 -8.41
CA ALA A 11 35.13 -39.39 -8.47
C ALA A 11 34.38 -39.47 -7.11
N ASN A 12 35.12 -39.50 -5.98
CA ASN A 12 34.52 -39.44 -4.65
C ASN A 12 33.84 -38.10 -4.36
N VAL A 13 34.42 -36.99 -4.80
CA VAL A 13 33.83 -35.65 -4.69
C VAL A 13 32.51 -35.57 -5.47
N GLN A 14 32.47 -36.11 -6.68
CA GLN A 14 31.25 -36.17 -7.50
C GLN A 14 30.15 -37.00 -6.83
N ALA A 15 30.49 -38.18 -6.33
CA ALA A 15 29.55 -39.06 -5.62
C ALA A 15 28.96 -38.37 -4.38
N LYS A 16 29.80 -37.77 -3.53
CA LYS A 16 29.32 -37.05 -2.34
C LYS A 16 28.41 -35.85 -2.69
N PHE A 17 28.69 -35.14 -3.78
CA PHE A 17 27.84 -34.04 -4.20
C PHE A 17 26.48 -34.52 -4.70
N GLU A 18 26.45 -35.65 -5.42
CA GLU A 18 25.21 -36.29 -5.86
C GLU A 18 24.40 -36.83 -4.68
N ASP A 19 25.05 -37.41 -3.67
CA ASP A 19 24.40 -37.85 -2.43
C ASP A 19 23.68 -36.68 -1.74
N VAL A 20 24.32 -35.50 -1.66
CA VAL A 20 23.70 -34.27 -1.10
C VAL A 20 22.49 -33.85 -1.93
N ARG A 21 22.59 -33.91 -3.25
CA ARG A 21 21.46 -33.54 -4.13
C ARG A 21 20.26 -34.45 -3.92
N GLN A 22 20.48 -35.76 -3.97
CA GLN A 22 19.42 -36.76 -3.77
C GLN A 22 18.78 -36.64 -2.37
N LEU A 23 19.60 -36.41 -1.34
CA LEU A 23 19.12 -36.24 0.03
C LEU A 23 18.20 -35.04 0.17
N LEU A 24 18.49 -33.92 -0.52
CA LEU A 24 17.67 -32.72 -0.49
C LEU A 24 16.40 -32.87 -1.35
N ASP A 25 16.49 -33.49 -2.52
CA ASP A 25 15.36 -33.75 -3.42
C ASP A 25 14.33 -34.70 -2.78
N ASP A 26 14.80 -35.75 -2.10
CA ASP A 26 13.93 -36.68 -1.37
C ASP A 26 13.23 -36.02 -0.18
N HIS A 27 13.89 -35.07 0.48
CA HIS A 27 13.29 -34.29 1.56
C HIS A 27 12.16 -33.39 1.06
N GLU A 28 12.31 -32.71 -0.07
CA GLU A 28 11.27 -31.88 -0.67
C GLU A 28 10.03 -32.71 -1.04
N LYS A 29 10.23 -33.92 -1.55
CA LYS A 29 9.14 -34.83 -1.93
C LYS A 29 8.39 -35.43 -0.74
N LEU A 30 9.08 -35.74 0.35
CA LEU A 30 8.50 -36.47 1.49
C LEU A 30 7.82 -35.58 2.53
N ARG A 31 8.05 -34.25 2.57
CA ARG A 31 7.46 -33.27 3.52
C ARG A 31 7.26 -33.84 4.94
N THR A 32 8.29 -34.54 5.49
CA THR A 32 8.20 -35.11 6.84
C THR A 32 8.28 -33.99 7.89
N GLU A 33 7.16 -33.70 8.54
CA GLU A 33 7.00 -32.63 9.53
C GLU A 33 7.77 -32.82 10.85
N CYS A 34 8.27 -34.03 11.14
CA CYS A 34 8.78 -34.33 12.47
C CYS A 34 10.16 -33.79 12.84
N GLU A 35 11.06 -33.56 11.87
CA GLU A 35 12.42 -33.00 12.10
C GLU A 35 12.91 -32.16 10.91
N PRO A 36 12.46 -30.92 10.77
CA PRO A 36 12.65 -30.11 9.54
C PRO A 36 14.11 -29.77 9.21
N TYR A 37 15.01 -29.80 10.21
CA TYR A 37 16.43 -29.44 10.00
C TYR A 37 17.38 -30.63 9.97
N LYS A 38 16.97 -31.83 10.35
CA LYS A 38 17.86 -33.00 10.46
C LYS A 38 18.56 -33.32 9.13
N ILE A 39 17.80 -33.37 8.06
CA ILE A 39 18.31 -33.69 6.74
C ILE A 39 19.25 -32.57 6.23
N LYS A 40 18.93 -31.32 6.52
CA LYS A 40 19.78 -30.18 6.19
C LYS A 40 21.14 -30.24 6.91
N TYR A 41 21.15 -30.64 8.21
CA TYR A 41 22.40 -30.84 8.94
C TYR A 41 23.21 -32.03 8.42
N GLN A 42 22.59 -33.12 8.01
CA GLN A 42 23.27 -34.23 7.35
C GLN A 42 23.92 -33.78 6.04
N ALA A 43 23.22 -32.99 5.23
CA ALA A 43 23.76 -32.42 4.01
C ALA A 43 24.95 -31.47 4.30
N ILE A 44 24.88 -30.67 5.38
CA ILE A 44 25.98 -29.81 5.83
C ILE A 44 27.22 -30.64 6.19
N GLU A 45 27.06 -31.75 6.92
CA GLU A 45 28.18 -32.64 7.29
C GLU A 45 28.87 -33.23 6.05
N ILE A 46 28.09 -33.72 5.07
CA ILE A 46 28.63 -34.25 3.82
C ILE A 46 29.37 -33.15 3.05
N LEU A 47 28.80 -31.94 2.92
CA LEU A 47 29.44 -30.81 2.25
C LEU A 47 30.71 -30.34 2.96
N GLN A 48 30.78 -30.41 4.30
CA GLN A 48 31.99 -30.08 5.06
C GLN A 48 33.09 -31.11 4.82
N SER A 49 32.76 -32.39 4.74
CA SER A 49 33.70 -33.45 4.33
C SER A 49 34.20 -33.21 2.92
N LEU A 50 33.29 -32.95 1.98
CA LEU A 50 33.61 -32.66 0.57
C LEU A 50 34.51 -31.41 0.44
N LYS A 51 34.27 -30.36 1.20
CA LYS A 51 35.11 -29.17 1.26
C LYS A 51 36.55 -29.54 1.68
N THR A 52 36.69 -30.39 2.69
CA THR A 52 38.00 -30.83 3.17
C THR A 52 38.76 -31.61 2.09
N ASP A 53 38.05 -32.50 1.38
CA ASP A 53 38.64 -33.27 0.27
C ASP A 53 39.13 -32.36 -0.87
N LEU A 54 38.31 -31.35 -1.25
CA LEU A 54 38.70 -30.38 -2.28
C LEU A 54 39.92 -29.53 -1.88
N ILE A 55 40.03 -29.12 -0.62
CA ILE A 55 41.18 -28.38 -0.10
C ILE A 55 42.44 -29.26 -0.17
N ASN A 56 42.35 -30.54 0.19
CA ASN A 56 43.45 -31.48 0.11
C ASN A 56 43.92 -31.68 -1.35
N VAL A 57 42.96 -31.75 -2.30
CA VAL A 57 43.26 -31.81 -3.73
C VAL A 57 43.99 -30.55 -4.20
N LEU A 58 43.53 -29.37 -3.82
CA LEU A 58 44.13 -28.09 -4.19
C LEU A 58 45.58 -27.93 -3.67
N THR A 59 45.90 -28.49 -2.50
CA THR A 59 47.27 -28.41 -1.96
C THR A 59 48.27 -29.27 -2.73
N ASN A 60 47.80 -30.35 -3.39
CA ASN A 60 48.63 -31.34 -4.08
C ASN A 60 48.62 -31.20 -5.62
N MET A 61 47.86 -30.22 -6.16
CA MET A 61 47.70 -30.03 -7.61
C MET A 61 48.60 -28.94 -8.18
N PRO A 62 49.07 -29.09 -9.47
CA PRO A 62 49.75 -28.00 -10.19
C PRO A 62 48.82 -26.78 -10.36
N GLU A 63 49.41 -25.56 -10.43
CA GLU A 63 48.62 -24.30 -10.56
C GLU A 63 47.72 -24.29 -11.81
N GLU A 64 48.12 -24.90 -12.90
CA GLU A 64 47.40 -24.92 -14.19
C GLU A 64 46.09 -25.71 -14.13
N GLU A 65 45.95 -26.68 -13.23
CA GLU A 65 44.79 -27.55 -13.09
C GLU A 65 43.86 -27.15 -11.91
N LYS A 66 44.26 -26.18 -11.10
CA LYS A 66 43.50 -25.75 -9.89
C LYS A 66 42.16 -25.07 -10.19
N GLU A 67 41.98 -24.56 -11.38
CA GLU A 67 40.84 -23.70 -11.73
C GLU A 67 39.48 -24.40 -11.53
N GLU A 68 39.32 -25.62 -12.02
CA GLU A 68 38.07 -26.36 -11.91
C GLU A 68 37.74 -26.71 -10.43
N VAL A 69 38.77 -27.09 -9.68
CA VAL A 69 38.62 -27.42 -8.26
C VAL A 69 38.28 -26.17 -7.43
N ILE A 70 38.81 -25.00 -7.77
CA ILE A 70 38.44 -23.73 -7.15
C ILE A 70 36.96 -23.41 -7.43
N ILE A 71 36.47 -23.66 -8.65
CA ILE A 71 35.04 -23.46 -8.99
C ILE A 71 34.17 -24.41 -8.20
N MET A 72 34.52 -25.70 -8.11
CA MET A 72 33.81 -26.68 -7.27
C MET A 72 33.78 -26.24 -5.81
N LEU A 73 34.90 -25.80 -5.26
CA LEU A 73 34.97 -25.31 -3.87
C LEU A 73 34.09 -24.06 -3.65
N GLY A 74 34.04 -23.16 -4.64
CA GLY A 74 33.12 -22.01 -4.63
C GLY A 74 31.65 -22.43 -4.56
N VAL A 75 31.27 -23.45 -5.35
CA VAL A 75 29.90 -24.01 -5.31
C VAL A 75 29.59 -24.67 -3.97
N VAL A 76 30.56 -25.40 -3.38
CA VAL A 76 30.39 -26.01 -2.05
C VAL A 76 30.15 -24.93 -0.98
N HIS A 77 30.91 -23.83 -1.02
CA HIS A 77 30.68 -22.70 -0.13
C HIS A 77 29.30 -22.05 -0.36
N LEU A 78 28.85 -21.92 -1.60
CA LEU A 78 27.49 -21.45 -1.90
C LEU A 78 26.43 -22.36 -1.27
N LYS A 79 26.52 -23.69 -1.49
CA LYS A 79 25.57 -24.67 -0.96
C LYS A 79 25.56 -24.72 0.57
N LEU A 80 26.72 -24.66 1.21
CA LEU A 80 26.83 -24.52 2.67
C LEU A 80 26.16 -23.24 3.17
N GLY A 81 26.39 -22.13 2.48
CA GLY A 81 25.76 -20.85 2.82
C GLY A 81 24.23 -20.91 2.74
N LEU A 82 23.68 -21.52 1.70
CA LEU A 82 22.24 -21.72 1.54
C LEU A 82 21.65 -22.57 2.67
N LEU A 83 22.26 -23.71 2.98
CA LEU A 83 21.80 -24.60 4.05
C LEU A 83 21.87 -23.94 5.44
N HIS A 84 22.96 -23.19 5.73
CA HIS A 84 23.05 -22.42 6.98
C HIS A 84 21.97 -21.33 7.07
N THR A 85 21.63 -20.68 5.93
CA THR A 85 20.55 -19.69 5.89
C THR A 85 19.18 -20.36 6.13
N ASP A 86 18.98 -21.54 5.56
CA ASP A 86 17.76 -22.34 5.71
C ASP A 86 17.59 -22.91 7.13
N THR A 87 18.70 -23.09 7.87
CA THR A 87 18.68 -23.50 9.29
C THR A 87 18.76 -22.31 10.25
N GLU A 88 18.50 -21.09 9.75
CA GLU A 88 18.51 -19.82 10.50
C GLU A 88 19.88 -19.41 11.07
N GLU A 89 20.94 -20.05 10.67
CA GLU A 89 22.32 -19.74 11.03
C GLU A 89 22.91 -18.64 10.12
N LEU A 90 22.28 -17.46 10.10
CA LEU A 90 22.57 -16.39 9.13
C LEU A 90 24.03 -15.94 9.12
N LYS A 91 24.72 -15.94 10.28
CA LYS A 91 26.13 -15.54 10.37
C LYS A 91 27.06 -16.56 9.72
N ALA A 92 26.79 -17.83 9.93
CA ALA A 92 27.54 -18.90 9.26
C ALA A 92 27.29 -18.87 7.74
N GLY A 93 26.05 -18.62 7.32
CA GLY A 93 25.68 -18.41 5.92
C GLY A 93 26.47 -17.27 5.29
N GLU A 94 26.49 -16.08 5.91
CA GLU A 94 27.27 -14.92 5.46
C GLU A 94 28.73 -15.28 5.20
N GLU A 95 29.38 -15.92 6.19
CA GLU A 95 30.78 -16.31 6.08
C GLU A 95 31.05 -17.24 4.87
N GLN A 96 30.14 -18.17 4.59
CA GLN A 96 30.27 -19.09 3.46
C GLN A 96 30.09 -18.33 2.13
N PHE A 97 29.08 -17.46 2.00
CA PHE A 97 28.88 -16.66 0.79
C PHE A 97 30.06 -15.72 0.51
N MET A 98 30.62 -15.09 1.54
CA MET A 98 31.80 -14.25 1.39
C MET A 98 33.03 -15.05 0.93
N LYS A 99 33.20 -16.31 1.40
CA LYS A 99 34.25 -17.21 0.92
C LYS A 99 34.04 -17.61 -0.53
N CYS A 100 32.79 -17.92 -0.91
CA CYS A 100 32.42 -18.21 -2.30
C CYS A 100 32.83 -17.05 -3.24
N ILE A 101 32.43 -15.83 -2.94
CA ILE A 101 32.76 -14.64 -3.76
C ILE A 101 34.26 -14.41 -3.80
N LYS A 102 34.97 -14.56 -2.69
CA LYS A 102 36.44 -14.37 -2.63
C LYS A 102 37.20 -15.38 -3.48
N LEU A 103 36.75 -16.64 -3.47
CA LEU A 103 37.40 -17.71 -4.27
C LEU A 103 37.18 -17.52 -5.78
N LEU A 104 36.01 -17.04 -6.17
CA LEU A 104 35.61 -16.88 -7.56
C LEU A 104 35.92 -15.48 -8.11
N LYS A 105 36.64 -14.66 -7.34
CA LYS A 105 37.04 -13.30 -7.74
C LYS A 105 37.88 -13.34 -9.01
N ASN A 106 37.68 -12.37 -9.91
CA ASN A 106 38.27 -12.20 -11.26
C ASN A 106 37.75 -13.19 -12.32
N LYS A 107 36.78 -14.07 -11.98
CA LYS A 107 36.14 -15.02 -12.89
C LYS A 107 34.62 -14.86 -12.93
N GLU A 108 34.14 -13.76 -12.41
CA GLU A 108 32.70 -13.51 -12.15
C GLU A 108 31.83 -13.63 -13.42
N LEU A 109 32.42 -13.29 -14.58
CA LEU A 109 31.73 -13.32 -15.87
C LEU A 109 31.90 -14.66 -16.62
N GLU A 110 32.50 -15.69 -16.02
CA GLU A 110 32.60 -17.01 -16.65
C GLU A 110 31.27 -17.77 -16.58
N PRO A 111 30.88 -18.49 -17.66
CA PRO A 111 29.64 -19.29 -17.68
C PRO A 111 29.50 -20.30 -16.53
N LYS A 112 30.63 -20.90 -16.10
CA LYS A 112 30.70 -21.87 -15.00
C LYS A 112 30.49 -21.24 -13.62
N VAL A 113 30.64 -19.91 -13.50
CA VAL A 113 30.75 -19.18 -12.22
C VAL A 113 29.58 -18.24 -11.95
N ILE A 114 29.06 -17.62 -13.00
CA ILE A 114 28.09 -16.52 -12.91
C ILE A 114 26.88 -16.83 -12.01
N LEU A 115 26.28 -18.04 -12.13
CA LEU A 115 25.12 -18.42 -11.32
C LEU A 115 25.46 -18.49 -9.83
N SER A 116 26.66 -18.98 -9.49
CA SER A 116 27.10 -19.11 -8.11
C SER A 116 27.32 -17.75 -7.45
N ILE A 117 27.93 -16.80 -8.17
CA ILE A 117 28.19 -15.46 -7.66
C ILE A 117 26.90 -14.65 -7.53
N LEU A 118 26.03 -14.66 -8.55
CA LEU A 118 24.74 -13.97 -8.48
C LEU A 118 23.90 -14.47 -7.30
N SER A 119 23.85 -15.81 -7.09
CA SER A 119 23.16 -16.40 -5.97
C SER A 119 23.77 -15.96 -4.63
N ALA A 120 25.10 -15.99 -4.49
CA ALA A 120 25.78 -15.59 -3.26
C ALA A 120 25.57 -14.10 -2.94
N LEU A 121 25.64 -13.21 -3.93
CA LEU A 121 25.38 -11.77 -3.77
C LEU A 121 23.94 -11.49 -3.34
N ASN A 122 22.97 -12.16 -3.95
CA ASN A 122 21.57 -12.02 -3.57
C ASN A 122 21.34 -12.47 -2.12
N GLN A 123 21.88 -13.60 -1.72
CA GLN A 123 21.74 -14.10 -0.36
C GLN A 123 22.38 -13.17 0.67
N LEU A 124 23.54 -12.58 0.36
CA LEU A 124 24.12 -11.53 1.20
C LEU A 124 23.21 -10.30 1.30
N GLY A 125 22.62 -9.87 0.19
CA GLY A 125 21.63 -8.79 0.19
C GLY A 125 20.44 -9.09 1.10
N ILE A 126 19.93 -10.33 1.05
CA ILE A 126 18.83 -10.80 1.90
C ILE A 126 19.23 -10.81 3.37
N ILE A 127 20.38 -11.38 3.72
CA ILE A 127 20.88 -11.46 5.11
C ILE A 127 21.05 -10.04 5.70
N TRP A 128 21.69 -9.12 4.99
CA TRP A 128 21.91 -7.76 5.45
C TRP A 128 20.60 -6.96 5.55
N SER A 129 19.61 -7.26 4.70
CA SER A 129 18.26 -6.71 4.82
C SER A 129 17.56 -7.20 6.09
N ARG A 130 17.64 -8.51 6.40
CA ARG A 130 17.11 -9.08 7.66
C ARG A 130 17.77 -8.49 8.91
N TRP A 131 19.06 -8.14 8.84
CA TRP A 131 19.77 -7.44 9.92
C TRP A 131 19.50 -5.93 9.99
N ASN A 132 18.52 -5.44 9.23
CA ASN A 132 18.14 -4.03 9.18
C ASN A 132 19.32 -3.09 8.83
N GLN A 133 20.16 -3.53 7.89
CA GLN A 133 21.28 -2.75 7.33
C GLN A 133 21.09 -2.54 5.82
N PRO A 134 20.12 -1.73 5.40
CA PRO A 134 19.70 -1.62 4.00
C PRO A 134 20.81 -1.05 3.09
N MET A 135 21.71 -0.22 3.59
CA MET A 135 22.83 0.29 2.77
C MET A 135 23.82 -0.81 2.37
N LYS A 136 24.10 -1.76 3.26
CA LYS A 136 24.96 -2.90 2.93
C LYS A 136 24.23 -3.89 2.01
N ALA A 137 22.97 -4.17 2.31
CA ALA A 137 22.12 -4.99 1.43
C ALA A 137 22.11 -4.44 0.00
N LYS A 138 21.87 -3.13 -0.15
CA LYS A 138 21.95 -2.42 -1.43
C LYS A 138 23.27 -2.65 -2.16
N SER A 139 24.39 -2.52 -1.46
CA SER A 139 25.73 -2.68 -2.06
C SER A 139 25.92 -4.05 -2.71
N PHE A 140 25.44 -5.14 -2.09
CA PHE A 140 25.54 -6.49 -2.67
C PHE A 140 24.57 -6.69 -3.84
N LEU A 141 23.34 -6.20 -3.70
CA LEU A 141 22.33 -6.31 -4.76
C LEU A 141 22.67 -5.46 -6.00
N ASP A 142 23.22 -4.26 -5.82
CA ASP A 142 23.73 -3.42 -6.93
C ASP A 142 24.87 -4.13 -7.67
N GLN A 143 25.75 -4.84 -6.94
CA GLN A 143 26.81 -5.65 -7.56
C GLN A 143 26.22 -6.81 -8.36
N ALA A 144 25.18 -7.49 -7.84
CA ALA A 144 24.49 -8.56 -8.55
C ALA A 144 23.83 -8.05 -9.84
N GLU A 145 23.12 -6.92 -9.77
CA GLU A 145 22.47 -6.32 -10.93
C GLU A 145 23.50 -5.90 -11.99
N LYS A 146 24.58 -5.24 -11.57
CA LYS A 146 25.66 -4.86 -12.47
C LYS A 146 26.28 -6.08 -13.17
N LEU A 147 26.57 -7.13 -12.40
CA LEU A 147 27.19 -8.34 -12.91
C LEU A 147 26.31 -9.07 -13.94
N TYR A 148 24.99 -9.12 -13.66
CA TYR A 148 24.02 -9.65 -14.62
C TYR A 148 24.02 -8.83 -15.91
N ASN A 149 23.96 -7.51 -15.82
CA ASN A 149 23.98 -6.63 -17.00
C ASN A 149 25.28 -6.75 -17.77
N ASP A 150 26.44 -6.81 -17.10
CA ASP A 150 27.76 -6.98 -17.75
C ASP A 150 27.85 -8.34 -18.47
N PHE A 151 27.28 -9.41 -17.87
CA PHE A 151 27.26 -10.73 -18.51
C PHE A 151 26.35 -10.74 -19.75
N MET A 152 25.18 -10.13 -19.70
CA MET A 152 24.22 -10.07 -20.82
C MET A 152 24.69 -9.15 -21.95
N ASN A 153 25.40 -8.06 -21.64
CA ASN A 153 25.91 -7.10 -22.64
C ASN A 153 27.21 -7.52 -23.33
N THR A 154 27.81 -8.64 -22.92
CA THR A 154 29.03 -9.12 -23.57
C THR A 154 28.69 -9.57 -25.01
N ASN A 155 29.33 -8.96 -26.01
CA ASN A 155 29.09 -9.19 -27.46
C ASN A 155 29.40 -10.62 -27.97
N ASN A 156 29.36 -11.61 -27.11
CA ASN A 156 29.66 -12.99 -27.46
C ASN A 156 28.36 -13.80 -27.52
N PRO A 157 27.79 -14.09 -28.70
CA PRO A 157 26.46 -14.71 -28.86
C PRO A 157 26.38 -16.17 -28.34
N CYS A 158 27.49 -16.76 -27.91
CA CYS A 158 27.58 -18.14 -27.42
C CYS A 158 27.77 -18.24 -25.89
N ARG A 159 27.63 -17.15 -25.13
CA ARG A 159 27.85 -17.19 -23.68
C ARG A 159 26.54 -17.52 -22.95
N TYR A 160 26.29 -18.82 -22.79
CA TYR A 160 25.19 -19.28 -21.92
C TYR A 160 25.75 -19.67 -20.55
N PRO A 161 25.06 -19.36 -19.46
CA PRO A 161 25.42 -19.85 -18.14
C PRO A 161 25.37 -21.38 -18.12
N ILE A 162 26.21 -21.99 -17.28
CA ILE A 162 26.29 -23.43 -17.09
C ILE A 162 25.66 -23.75 -15.74
N ASN A 163 24.84 -24.84 -15.67
CA ASN A 163 24.24 -25.27 -14.41
C ASN A 163 25.37 -25.62 -13.40
N ILE A 164 25.15 -25.22 -12.16
CA ILE A 164 26.10 -25.39 -11.04
C ILE A 164 26.49 -26.88 -10.87
N VAL A 165 25.57 -27.82 -11.09
CA VAL A 165 25.82 -29.26 -10.96
C VAL A 165 26.81 -29.79 -12.04
N GLN A 166 26.82 -29.19 -13.21
CA GLN A 166 27.74 -29.58 -14.30
C GLN A 166 29.22 -29.31 -13.96
N ASN A 167 29.51 -28.41 -13.01
CA ASN A 167 30.86 -28.21 -12.50
C ASN A 167 31.43 -29.44 -11.79
N PHE A 168 30.56 -30.38 -11.39
CA PHE A 168 30.95 -31.67 -10.81
C PHE A 168 30.89 -32.82 -11.83
N GLY A 169 30.72 -32.54 -13.12
CA GLY A 169 30.59 -33.56 -14.15
C GLY A 169 29.30 -34.37 -14.12
N ILE A 170 28.28 -33.85 -13.39
CA ILE A 170 26.96 -34.46 -13.32
C ILE A 170 26.13 -33.91 -14.49
N GLU A 171 25.54 -34.82 -15.28
CA GLU A 171 24.67 -34.44 -16.39
C GLU A 171 23.35 -33.87 -15.87
N GLN A 172 22.84 -32.85 -16.57
CA GLN A 172 21.54 -32.24 -16.23
C GLN A 172 20.42 -33.25 -16.53
N VAL A 173 19.50 -33.46 -15.58
CA VAL A 173 18.30 -34.26 -15.80
C VAL A 173 17.33 -33.47 -16.67
N ASN A 174 16.60 -34.12 -17.56
CA ASN A 174 15.70 -33.48 -18.55
C ASN A 174 14.59 -32.61 -17.94
N ASP A 175 14.28 -32.80 -16.65
CA ASP A 175 13.24 -32.04 -15.94
C ASP A 175 13.79 -30.79 -15.20
N GLU A 176 15.10 -30.53 -15.25
CA GLU A 176 15.67 -29.33 -14.62
C GLU A 176 15.56 -28.09 -15.53
N LEU A 177 15.31 -26.93 -14.91
CA LEU A 177 15.26 -25.65 -15.61
C LEU A 177 16.55 -25.38 -16.41
N ASN A 178 16.38 -24.77 -17.57
CA ASN A 178 17.51 -24.31 -18.38
C ASN A 178 18.37 -23.30 -17.55
N PRO A 179 19.71 -23.39 -17.55
CA PRO A 179 20.59 -22.45 -16.85
C PRO A 179 20.30 -20.97 -17.10
N LYS A 180 19.84 -20.63 -18.31
CA LYS A 180 19.42 -19.28 -18.66
C LYS A 180 18.18 -18.87 -17.84
N GLU A 181 17.21 -19.75 -17.70
CA GLU A 181 16.01 -19.49 -16.90
C GLU A 181 16.34 -19.36 -15.42
N ILE A 182 17.27 -20.17 -14.90
CA ILE A 182 17.77 -20.04 -13.52
C ILE A 182 18.39 -18.65 -13.33
N MET A 183 19.22 -18.18 -14.27
CA MET A 183 19.82 -16.86 -14.20
C MET A 183 18.77 -15.74 -14.22
N GLU A 184 17.73 -15.88 -15.05
CA GLU A 184 16.62 -14.94 -15.12
C GLU A 184 15.82 -14.90 -13.81
N LYS A 185 15.56 -16.07 -13.20
CA LYS A 185 14.91 -16.15 -11.87
C LYS A 185 15.77 -15.50 -10.79
N ILE A 186 17.08 -15.74 -10.78
CA ILE A 186 18.01 -15.10 -9.83
C ILE A 186 18.00 -13.57 -10.00
N HIS A 187 18.01 -13.07 -11.23
CA HIS A 187 17.96 -11.62 -11.47
C HIS A 187 16.59 -11.02 -11.08
N THR A 188 15.48 -11.71 -11.34
CA THR A 188 14.16 -11.27 -10.87
C THR A 188 14.14 -11.14 -9.35
N LEU A 189 14.78 -12.07 -8.64
CA LEU A 189 14.95 -12.00 -7.18
C LEU A 189 15.81 -10.79 -6.76
N THR A 190 16.89 -10.49 -7.51
CA THR A 190 17.71 -9.28 -7.28
C THR A 190 16.86 -8.02 -7.32
N LEU A 191 16.03 -7.85 -8.37
CA LEU A 191 15.16 -6.68 -8.54
C LEU A 191 14.12 -6.59 -7.42
N TYR A 192 13.53 -7.71 -7.02
CA TYR A 192 12.57 -7.78 -5.93
C TYR A 192 13.17 -7.27 -4.61
N TYR A 193 14.36 -7.75 -4.24
CA TYR A 193 15.03 -7.29 -3.02
C TYR A 193 15.56 -5.87 -3.11
N LEU A 194 15.96 -5.40 -4.29
CA LEU A 194 16.28 -3.98 -4.51
C LEU A 194 15.05 -3.09 -4.24
N ALA A 195 13.88 -3.49 -4.72
CA ALA A 195 12.64 -2.75 -4.43
C ALA A 195 12.39 -2.61 -2.93
N GLN A 196 12.55 -3.69 -2.16
CA GLN A 196 12.37 -3.68 -0.70
C GLN A 196 13.43 -2.84 0.02
N VAL A 197 14.68 -2.95 -0.39
CA VAL A 197 15.79 -2.19 0.19
C VAL A 197 15.63 -0.70 -0.06
N TYR A 198 15.24 -0.27 -1.28
CA TYR A 198 14.96 1.13 -1.57
C TYR A 198 13.75 1.65 -0.79
N SER A 199 12.72 0.84 -0.58
CA SER A 199 11.61 1.18 0.31
C SER A 199 12.07 1.43 1.74
N SER A 200 12.95 0.56 2.28
CA SER A 200 13.55 0.71 3.62
C SER A 200 14.42 1.96 3.73
N LEU A 201 15.07 2.38 2.65
CA LEU A 201 15.84 3.62 2.53
C LEU A 201 14.96 4.86 2.32
N LYS A 202 13.63 4.71 2.23
CA LYS A 202 12.65 5.77 1.93
C LYS A 202 12.82 6.40 0.54
N ASP A 203 13.49 5.74 -0.37
CA ASP A 203 13.54 6.10 -1.78
C ASP A 203 12.41 5.38 -2.52
N HIS A 204 11.20 5.91 -2.35
CA HIS A 204 9.98 5.32 -2.92
C HIS A 204 9.98 5.33 -4.45
N TYR A 205 10.69 6.27 -5.06
CA TYR A 205 10.79 6.35 -6.52
C TYR A 205 11.57 5.16 -7.11
N GLN A 206 12.77 4.89 -6.60
CA GLN A 206 13.56 3.74 -7.03
C GLN A 206 12.87 2.42 -6.67
N SER A 207 12.26 2.35 -5.49
CA SER A 207 11.46 1.20 -5.09
C SER A 207 10.34 0.89 -6.10
N ALA A 208 9.61 1.91 -6.56
CA ALA A 208 8.55 1.73 -7.56
C ALA A 208 9.07 1.24 -8.91
N ILE A 209 10.22 1.75 -9.37
CA ILE A 209 10.87 1.30 -10.62
C ILE A 209 11.22 -0.19 -10.51
N TYR A 210 11.91 -0.59 -9.45
CA TYR A 210 12.32 -1.99 -9.27
C TYR A 210 11.13 -2.93 -9.06
N CYS A 211 10.07 -2.49 -8.36
CA CYS A 211 8.80 -3.20 -8.31
C CYS A 211 8.22 -3.46 -9.71
N HIS A 212 8.10 -2.42 -10.52
CA HIS A 212 7.59 -2.55 -11.88
C HIS A 212 8.47 -3.49 -12.73
N MET A 213 9.79 -3.35 -12.66
CA MET A 213 10.73 -4.22 -13.39
C MET A 213 10.56 -5.68 -12.97
N THR A 214 10.39 -5.96 -11.68
CA THR A 214 10.13 -7.30 -11.16
C THR A 214 8.85 -7.88 -11.76
N LEU A 215 7.74 -7.14 -11.68
CA LEU A 215 6.44 -7.55 -12.24
C LEU A 215 6.51 -7.80 -13.75
N ARG A 216 7.17 -6.90 -14.48
CA ARG A 216 7.36 -7.01 -15.93
C ARG A 216 8.15 -8.27 -16.31
N ARG A 217 9.19 -8.61 -15.56
CA ARG A 217 9.98 -9.82 -15.80
C ARG A 217 9.19 -11.08 -15.51
N GLN A 218 8.42 -11.10 -14.44
CA GLN A 218 7.54 -12.23 -14.12
C GLN A 218 6.54 -12.55 -15.24
N LEU A 219 6.11 -11.56 -16.02
CA LEU A 219 5.24 -11.76 -17.19
C LEU A 219 6.02 -12.19 -18.47
N GLY A 220 7.29 -11.88 -18.56
CA GLY A 220 8.10 -12.05 -19.78
C GLY A 220 8.59 -13.48 -20.04
N HIS A 221 8.44 -14.39 -19.10
CA HIS A 221 8.86 -15.77 -19.24
C HIS A 221 7.71 -16.61 -19.79
N ASN A 222 7.74 -16.94 -21.08
CA ASN A 222 6.62 -17.55 -21.84
C ASN A 222 6.11 -18.91 -21.33
N ASP A 223 6.91 -19.66 -20.56
CA ASP A 223 6.48 -20.92 -19.92
C ASP A 223 6.03 -20.73 -18.47
N ILE A 224 6.12 -19.52 -17.95
CA ILE A 224 5.98 -19.17 -16.52
C ILE A 224 4.54 -18.81 -16.15
N MET A 225 3.59 -18.77 -17.07
CA MET A 225 2.18 -18.72 -16.69
C MET A 225 1.79 -19.91 -15.80
N GLN A 226 2.54 -21.01 -15.79
CA GLN A 226 2.31 -22.15 -14.89
C GLN A 226 2.87 -21.92 -13.46
N ASP A 227 3.93 -21.12 -13.31
CA ASP A 227 4.60 -20.84 -12.03
C ASP A 227 4.27 -19.45 -11.44
N LEU A 228 3.41 -18.65 -12.11
CA LEU A 228 3.06 -17.32 -11.65
C LEU A 228 2.10 -17.40 -10.46
N ASP A 229 2.46 -16.81 -9.33
CA ASP A 229 1.48 -16.49 -8.30
C ASP A 229 0.60 -15.32 -8.76
N TYR A 230 -0.54 -15.65 -9.36
CA TYR A 230 -1.47 -14.68 -9.93
C TYR A 230 -1.98 -13.68 -8.90
N ILE A 231 -2.23 -14.15 -7.69
CA ILE A 231 -2.75 -13.36 -6.58
C ILE A 231 -1.71 -12.33 -6.15
N ASP A 232 -0.51 -12.78 -5.80
CA ASP A 232 0.56 -11.90 -5.33
C ASP A 232 1.00 -10.91 -6.41
N TRP A 233 1.06 -11.35 -7.67
CA TRP A 233 1.36 -10.45 -8.78
C TRP A 233 0.32 -9.33 -8.92
N ALA A 234 -0.96 -9.68 -8.90
CA ALA A 234 -2.06 -8.71 -9.01
C ALA A 234 -2.07 -7.71 -7.85
N LEU A 235 -1.85 -8.19 -6.61
CA LEU A 235 -1.75 -7.33 -5.43
C LEU A 235 -0.57 -6.37 -5.48
N ASN A 236 0.59 -6.86 -5.90
CA ASN A 236 1.80 -6.03 -6.05
C ASN A 236 1.58 -4.94 -7.11
N ALA A 237 0.96 -5.28 -8.25
CA ALA A 237 0.62 -4.30 -9.28
C ALA A 237 -0.42 -3.27 -8.78
N ALA A 238 -1.45 -3.72 -8.06
CA ALA A 238 -2.46 -2.83 -7.48
C ALA A 238 -1.86 -1.93 -6.36
N THR A 239 -0.95 -2.46 -5.54
CA THR A 239 -0.26 -1.68 -4.51
C THR A 239 0.65 -0.62 -5.14
N LEU A 240 1.40 -0.98 -6.19
CA LEU A 240 2.24 -0.06 -6.92
C LEU A 240 1.43 1.08 -7.56
N SER A 241 0.21 0.82 -7.99
CA SER A 241 -0.70 1.86 -8.52
C SER A 241 -0.96 2.99 -7.51
N GLN A 242 -0.98 2.67 -6.20
CA GLN A 242 -1.21 3.68 -5.16
C GLN A 242 -0.08 4.70 -5.09
N TYR A 243 1.18 4.23 -5.23
CA TYR A 243 2.33 5.11 -5.33
C TYR A 243 2.21 6.09 -6.51
N PHE A 244 1.80 5.60 -7.68
CA PHE A 244 1.62 6.46 -8.85
C PHE A 244 0.52 7.51 -8.64
N ILE A 245 -0.61 7.13 -8.04
CA ILE A 245 -1.71 8.09 -7.77
C ILE A 245 -1.24 9.21 -6.82
N GLU A 246 -0.49 8.86 -5.77
CA GLU A 246 0.04 9.84 -4.80
C GLU A 246 1.06 10.81 -5.41
N ASN A 247 1.62 10.45 -6.58
CA ASN A 247 2.56 11.27 -7.35
C ASN A 247 1.95 11.77 -8.68
N ASP A 248 0.63 11.95 -8.75
CA ASP A 248 -0.10 12.45 -9.93
C ASP A 248 0.03 11.57 -11.20
N GLY A 249 0.54 10.35 -11.08
CA GLY A 249 0.74 9.39 -12.18
C GLY A 249 -0.51 8.57 -12.51
N PHE A 250 -1.63 9.21 -12.80
CA PHE A 250 -2.91 8.53 -13.10
C PHE A 250 -2.84 7.58 -14.31
N PRO A 251 -2.16 7.88 -15.41
CA PRO A 251 -2.04 6.95 -16.54
C PRO A 251 -1.34 5.64 -16.13
N GLN A 252 -0.25 5.73 -15.36
CA GLN A 252 0.50 4.56 -14.88
C GLN A 252 -0.31 3.75 -13.87
N ALA A 253 -0.96 4.44 -12.93
CA ALA A 253 -1.82 3.79 -11.94
C ALA A 253 -2.96 3.01 -12.60
N LYS A 254 -3.64 3.62 -13.57
CA LYS A 254 -4.70 2.99 -14.36
C LYS A 254 -4.20 1.75 -15.09
N HIS A 255 -3.02 1.83 -15.70
CA HIS A 255 -2.40 0.73 -16.42
C HIS A 255 -2.08 -0.47 -15.49
N HIS A 256 -1.50 -0.20 -14.32
CA HIS A 256 -1.19 -1.25 -13.33
C HIS A 256 -2.44 -1.88 -12.74
N LEU A 257 -3.48 -1.09 -12.45
CA LEU A 257 -4.76 -1.62 -11.97
C LEU A 257 -5.47 -2.46 -13.03
N ALA A 258 -5.43 -2.04 -14.30
CA ALA A 258 -6.00 -2.82 -15.40
C ALA A 258 -5.27 -4.15 -15.58
N ALA A 259 -3.93 -4.15 -15.48
CA ALA A 259 -3.13 -5.37 -15.51
C ALA A 259 -3.45 -6.29 -14.33
N ALA A 260 -3.55 -5.76 -13.11
CA ALA A 260 -3.94 -6.53 -11.93
C ALA A 260 -5.32 -7.20 -12.12
N SER A 261 -6.30 -6.46 -12.64
CA SER A 261 -7.64 -6.99 -12.89
C SER A 261 -7.64 -8.07 -13.97
N TYR A 262 -6.85 -7.92 -15.02
CA TYR A 262 -6.73 -8.92 -16.10
C TYR A 262 -6.11 -10.22 -15.59
N ILE A 263 -5.03 -10.15 -14.81
CA ILE A 263 -4.40 -11.32 -14.21
C ILE A 263 -5.35 -12.05 -13.27
N LEU A 264 -6.16 -11.33 -12.47
CA LEU A 264 -7.20 -11.94 -11.64
C LEU A 264 -8.30 -12.60 -12.48
N GLN A 265 -8.67 -12.04 -13.64
CA GLN A 265 -9.64 -12.68 -14.55
C GLN A 265 -9.09 -14.00 -15.13
N ILE A 266 -7.82 -14.06 -15.48
CA ILE A 266 -7.17 -15.30 -15.91
C ILE A 266 -7.26 -16.34 -14.78
N TYR A 267 -6.91 -15.97 -13.57
CA TYR A 267 -6.94 -16.87 -12.42
C TYR A 267 -8.38 -17.33 -12.09
N GLU A 268 -9.36 -16.44 -12.17
CA GLU A 268 -10.77 -16.81 -12.02
C GLU A 268 -11.22 -17.88 -13.02
N ASN A 269 -10.80 -17.73 -14.28
CA ASN A 269 -11.14 -18.73 -15.32
C ASN A 269 -10.46 -20.08 -15.06
N MET A 270 -9.23 -20.07 -14.56
CA MET A 270 -8.54 -21.31 -14.14
C MET A 270 -9.25 -21.98 -12.95
N LEU A 271 -9.70 -21.22 -11.96
CA LEU A 271 -10.46 -21.75 -10.83
C LEU A 271 -11.80 -22.36 -11.28
N LYS A 272 -12.49 -21.72 -12.23
CA LYS A 272 -13.74 -22.26 -12.80
C LYS A 272 -13.50 -23.61 -13.48
N GLN A 273 -12.44 -23.72 -14.29
CA GLN A 273 -12.07 -24.98 -14.95
C GLN A 273 -11.71 -26.07 -13.92
N LYS A 274 -10.91 -25.75 -12.91
CA LYS A 274 -10.60 -26.69 -11.82
C LYS A 274 -11.85 -27.17 -11.08
N THR A 275 -12.85 -26.29 -10.89
CA THR A 275 -14.11 -26.62 -10.23
C THR A 275 -14.95 -27.57 -11.08
N GLU A 276 -14.97 -27.38 -12.41
CA GLU A 276 -15.67 -28.25 -13.35
C GLU A 276 -15.03 -29.64 -13.44
N ASP A 277 -13.68 -29.73 -13.36
CA ASP A 277 -12.93 -30.97 -13.52
C ASP A 277 -12.91 -31.82 -12.24
N ASN A 278 -12.75 -31.21 -11.06
CA ASN A 278 -12.46 -31.90 -9.78
C ASN A 278 -13.60 -31.86 -8.73
N GLY A 279 -14.68 -31.12 -8.99
CA GLY A 279 -15.72 -30.87 -8.00
C GLY A 279 -15.27 -29.94 -6.86
N GLU A 280 -16.06 -29.88 -5.76
CA GLU A 280 -15.72 -29.05 -4.60
C GLU A 280 -14.81 -29.83 -3.64
N ASP A 281 -13.51 -29.56 -3.70
CA ASP A 281 -12.49 -29.97 -2.73
C ASP A 281 -12.22 -28.83 -1.74
N GLU A 282 -11.86 -29.17 -0.48
CA GLU A 282 -11.57 -28.18 0.59
C GLU A 282 -10.45 -27.22 0.19
N ALA A 283 -9.41 -27.70 -0.51
CA ALA A 283 -8.33 -26.88 -1.03
C ALA A 283 -8.83 -25.87 -2.06
N LEU A 284 -9.73 -26.28 -2.96
CA LEU A 284 -10.31 -25.42 -3.97
C LEU A 284 -11.24 -24.35 -3.36
N VAL A 285 -11.97 -24.69 -2.30
CA VAL A 285 -12.78 -23.72 -1.54
C VAL A 285 -11.89 -22.62 -0.94
N ALA A 286 -10.72 -22.99 -0.39
CA ALA A 286 -9.75 -22.04 0.16
C ALA A 286 -9.13 -21.16 -0.94
N GLU A 287 -8.82 -21.71 -2.13
CA GLU A 287 -8.36 -20.93 -3.30
C GLU A 287 -9.42 -19.90 -3.74
N TRP A 288 -10.69 -20.27 -3.81
CA TRP A 288 -11.82 -19.38 -4.13
C TRP A 288 -11.99 -18.27 -3.10
N GLU A 289 -11.87 -18.59 -1.80
CA GLU A 289 -11.99 -17.62 -0.73
C GLU A 289 -10.86 -16.58 -0.81
N ASN A 290 -9.62 -17.04 -1.01
CA ASN A 290 -8.48 -16.15 -1.23
C ASN A 290 -8.67 -15.27 -2.48
N PHE A 291 -9.15 -15.84 -3.60
CA PHE A 291 -9.45 -15.08 -4.80
C PHE A 291 -10.49 -13.97 -4.56
N LYS A 292 -11.61 -14.28 -3.89
CA LYS A 292 -12.65 -13.29 -3.54
C LYS A 292 -12.09 -12.16 -2.68
N HIS A 293 -11.30 -12.52 -1.66
CA HIS A 293 -10.63 -11.57 -0.80
C HIS A 293 -9.76 -10.60 -1.61
N ARG A 294 -8.86 -11.13 -2.41
CA ARG A 294 -7.90 -10.31 -3.18
C ARG A 294 -8.52 -9.54 -4.32
N SER A 295 -9.56 -10.08 -4.93
CA SER A 295 -10.38 -9.34 -5.90
C SER A 295 -11.09 -8.13 -5.26
N ALA A 296 -11.56 -8.27 -4.02
CA ALA A 296 -12.11 -7.15 -3.25
C ALA A 296 -11.06 -6.08 -2.93
N ASP A 297 -9.80 -6.48 -2.62
CA ASP A 297 -8.70 -5.54 -2.40
C ASP A 297 -8.37 -4.74 -3.67
N VAL A 298 -8.29 -5.40 -4.83
CA VAL A 298 -8.06 -4.71 -6.12
C VAL A 298 -9.21 -3.77 -6.46
N ALA A 299 -10.46 -4.17 -6.18
CA ALA A 299 -11.63 -3.30 -6.35
C ALA A 299 -11.53 -2.05 -5.45
N ARG A 300 -11.05 -2.17 -4.21
CA ARG A 300 -10.78 -1.02 -3.32
C ARG A 300 -9.70 -0.09 -3.89
N CYS A 301 -8.65 -0.64 -4.50
CA CYS A 301 -7.62 0.17 -5.16
C CYS A 301 -8.18 0.97 -6.34
N TRP A 302 -9.03 0.38 -7.17
CA TRP A 302 -9.75 1.08 -8.25
C TRP A 302 -10.66 2.20 -7.72
N ALA A 303 -11.40 1.92 -6.64
CA ALA A 303 -12.25 2.92 -6.02
C ALA A 303 -11.43 4.10 -5.47
N LYS A 304 -10.30 3.81 -4.80
CA LYS A 304 -9.37 4.84 -4.31
C LYS A 304 -8.83 5.69 -5.47
N TYR A 305 -8.50 5.06 -6.60
CA TYR A 305 -8.12 5.78 -7.84
C TYR A 305 -9.18 6.81 -8.23
N GLY A 306 -10.44 6.42 -8.36
CA GLY A 306 -11.53 7.31 -8.75
C GLY A 306 -11.78 8.43 -7.74
N ILE A 307 -11.75 8.12 -6.44
CA ILE A 307 -11.95 9.08 -5.36
C ILE A 307 -10.84 10.13 -5.34
N LEU A 308 -9.58 9.70 -5.47
CA LEU A 308 -8.44 10.62 -5.50
C LEU A 308 -8.42 11.48 -6.76
N LEU A 309 -8.81 10.94 -7.91
CA LEU A 309 -8.96 11.72 -9.15
C LEU A 309 -10.00 12.84 -8.97
N MET A 310 -11.17 12.54 -8.38
CA MET A 310 -12.17 13.56 -8.06
C MET A 310 -11.64 14.61 -7.06
N SER A 311 -10.92 14.16 -6.02
CA SER A 311 -10.34 15.04 -4.99
C SER A 311 -9.33 16.02 -5.58
N LEU A 312 -8.36 15.53 -6.34
CA LEU A 312 -7.30 16.35 -6.94
C LEU A 312 -7.86 17.27 -8.05
N SER A 313 -8.84 16.79 -8.81
CA SER A 313 -9.55 17.64 -9.79
C SER A 313 -10.25 18.82 -9.11
N LYS A 314 -10.92 18.59 -7.97
CA LYS A 314 -11.50 19.64 -7.13
C LYS A 314 -10.45 20.66 -6.70
N GLN A 315 -9.32 20.19 -6.14
CA GLN A 315 -8.25 21.08 -5.66
C GLN A 315 -7.71 21.98 -6.80
N ARG A 316 -7.48 21.41 -7.98
CA ARG A 316 -7.03 22.16 -9.16
C ARG A 316 -8.03 23.20 -9.62
N LEU A 317 -9.33 22.90 -9.60
CA LEU A 317 -10.38 23.86 -9.95
C LEU A 317 -10.44 25.02 -8.97
N LEU A 318 -10.29 24.75 -7.66
CA LEU A 318 -10.24 25.79 -6.63
C LEU A 318 -9.02 26.71 -6.82
N GLN A 319 -7.82 26.13 -6.99
CA GLN A 319 -6.58 26.90 -7.23
C GLN A 319 -6.65 27.77 -8.49
N LYS A 320 -7.26 27.26 -9.58
CA LYS A 320 -7.46 28.07 -10.81
C LYS A 320 -8.38 29.26 -10.58
N ASN A 321 -9.36 29.14 -9.71
CA ASN A 321 -10.28 30.25 -9.39
C ASN A 321 -9.61 31.30 -8.50
N GLU A 322 -8.73 30.89 -7.58
CA GLU A 322 -7.94 31.79 -6.73
C GLU A 322 -6.86 32.52 -7.54
N SER A 323 -6.15 31.83 -8.44
CA SER A 323 -5.09 32.43 -9.28
C SER A 323 -5.59 33.36 -10.39
N LYS A 324 -6.89 33.33 -10.73
CA LYS A 324 -7.50 34.34 -11.61
C LYS A 324 -7.65 35.70 -10.93
N GLN A 325 -7.53 35.79 -9.62
CA GLN A 325 -7.53 37.05 -8.85
C GLN A 325 -6.13 37.64 -8.69
N ASP A 326 -5.07 36.83 -8.77
CA ASP A 326 -3.68 37.28 -8.72
C ASP A 326 -2.98 37.00 -10.06
N ASN A 327 -2.70 38.09 -10.85
CA ASN A 327 -1.92 38.02 -12.08
C ASN A 327 -0.44 37.76 -11.79
N ASN A 328 -0.06 36.56 -11.36
CA ASN A 328 1.35 36.15 -11.36
C ASN A 328 1.51 34.64 -11.51
N GLN A 329 2.19 34.30 -12.60
CA GLN A 329 3.01 33.09 -12.86
C GLN A 329 2.65 31.83 -12.06
N ILE A 330 1.87 30.96 -12.71
CA ILE A 330 1.80 29.55 -12.33
C ILE A 330 3.16 28.94 -12.67
N ASP A 331 3.98 28.72 -11.66
CA ASP A 331 5.18 27.91 -11.75
C ASP A 331 4.79 26.52 -12.28
N ASN A 332 5.28 26.22 -13.47
CA ASN A 332 5.35 24.86 -14.00
C ASN A 332 6.29 24.03 -13.10
N LYS A 333 5.83 23.65 -11.90
CA LYS A 333 6.56 22.72 -11.06
C LYS A 333 6.60 21.35 -11.71
N ASP A 334 7.78 21.04 -12.20
CA ASP A 334 8.35 19.69 -12.39
C ASP A 334 7.55 18.63 -13.17
N PHE A 335 7.16 18.96 -14.40
CA PHE A 335 6.84 17.94 -15.42
C PHE A 335 8.06 17.10 -15.86
N SER A 336 9.29 17.45 -15.44
CA SER A 336 10.49 16.71 -15.80
C SER A 336 10.62 15.36 -15.11
N LYS A 337 10.07 15.21 -13.90
CA LYS A 337 10.00 13.91 -13.20
C LYS A 337 8.98 12.95 -13.80
N LEU A 338 7.91 13.46 -14.41
CA LEU A 338 6.87 12.68 -15.08
C LEU A 338 7.35 12.01 -16.38
N LYS A 339 8.34 12.57 -17.10
CA LYS A 339 8.84 11.99 -18.37
C LYS A 339 9.54 10.64 -18.21
N ILE A 340 10.11 10.35 -17.04
CA ILE A 340 10.79 9.05 -16.79
C ILE A 340 9.77 7.96 -16.47
N ILE A 341 8.55 8.32 -16.11
CA ILE A 341 7.48 7.39 -15.74
C ILE A 341 6.77 6.79 -16.98
N ASP A 342 6.93 7.38 -18.15
CA ASP A 342 6.24 6.93 -19.39
C ASP A 342 6.63 5.51 -19.84
N ASP A 343 7.81 4.99 -19.43
CA ASP A 343 8.28 3.65 -19.78
C ASP A 343 7.79 2.52 -18.85
N LEU A 344 7.07 2.85 -17.76
CA LEU A 344 6.61 1.85 -16.81
C LEU A 344 5.28 1.21 -17.28
N ARG A 345 5.33 0.45 -18.39
CA ARG A 345 4.19 -0.25 -18.97
C ARG A 345 4.46 -1.75 -19.15
N PHE A 346 3.41 -2.53 -19.09
CA PHE A 346 3.42 -3.95 -19.42
C PHE A 346 3.04 -4.15 -20.89
N ASN A 347 4.00 -3.94 -21.79
CA ASN A 347 3.77 -3.95 -23.25
C ASN A 347 3.15 -5.28 -23.73
N ILE A 348 3.44 -6.39 -23.03
CA ILE A 348 2.92 -7.73 -23.35
C ILE A 348 1.41 -7.79 -23.16
N LEU A 349 0.87 -7.02 -22.20
CA LEU A 349 -0.57 -7.03 -21.83
C LEU A 349 -1.35 -5.85 -22.43
N GLU A 350 -0.72 -4.97 -23.21
CA GLU A 350 -1.31 -3.68 -23.59
C GLU A 350 -2.66 -3.82 -24.31
N LYS A 351 -2.81 -4.81 -25.19
CA LYS A 351 -4.04 -5.07 -25.93
C LYS A 351 -5.16 -5.65 -25.06
N GLU A 352 -4.80 -6.56 -24.19
CA GLU A 352 -5.71 -7.30 -23.32
C GLU A 352 -6.29 -6.40 -22.23
N ILE A 353 -5.48 -5.46 -21.72
CA ILE A 353 -5.91 -4.56 -20.63
C ILE A 353 -6.60 -3.28 -21.12
N GLU A 354 -6.54 -2.96 -22.42
CA GLU A 354 -7.10 -1.71 -22.98
C GLU A 354 -8.57 -1.52 -22.64
N ALA A 355 -9.38 -2.57 -22.80
CA ALA A 355 -10.82 -2.52 -22.50
C ALA A 355 -11.10 -2.26 -21.01
N ILE A 356 -10.26 -2.81 -20.12
CA ILE A 356 -10.36 -2.60 -18.67
C ILE A 356 -9.91 -1.18 -18.30
N ALA A 357 -8.79 -0.74 -18.86
CA ALA A 357 -8.25 0.60 -18.62
C ALA A 357 -9.21 1.71 -19.10
N ASN A 358 -9.91 1.51 -20.22
CA ASN A 358 -10.81 2.50 -20.78
C ASN A 358 -12.16 2.64 -20.06
N GLN A 359 -12.40 1.86 -19.00
CA GLN A 359 -13.59 2.04 -18.13
C GLN A 359 -13.55 3.36 -17.36
N ILE A 360 -12.39 3.91 -17.09
CA ILE A 360 -12.22 5.15 -16.33
C ILE A 360 -11.18 6.07 -17.01
N THR A 361 -11.40 7.38 -16.90
CA THR A 361 -10.46 8.38 -17.41
C THR A 361 -9.22 8.51 -16.50
N ASP A 362 -8.11 8.96 -17.08
CA ASP A 362 -6.89 9.38 -16.39
C ASP A 362 -6.67 10.91 -16.45
N LYS A 363 -7.65 11.61 -17.05
CA LYS A 363 -7.62 13.08 -17.15
C LYS A 363 -8.33 13.72 -15.98
N TYR A 364 -7.88 14.93 -15.59
CA TYR A 364 -8.57 15.71 -14.57
C TYR A 364 -9.97 16.11 -15.02
N LEU A 365 -10.91 16.02 -14.08
CA LEU A 365 -12.32 16.26 -14.30
C LEU A 365 -12.61 17.77 -14.31
N LEU A 366 -13.41 18.21 -15.24
CA LEU A 366 -13.73 19.62 -15.41
C LEU A 366 -15.16 19.97 -14.99
N ASP A 367 -16.08 19.03 -15.11
CA ASP A 367 -17.52 19.24 -14.87
C ASP A 367 -18.19 18.05 -14.18
N PHE A 368 -19.50 18.18 -13.94
CA PHE A 368 -20.31 17.15 -13.31
C PHE A 368 -20.45 15.88 -14.17
N ALA A 369 -20.47 15.98 -15.48
CA ALA A 369 -20.63 14.81 -16.35
C ALA A 369 -19.43 13.88 -16.25
N ASP A 370 -18.22 14.43 -16.29
CA ASP A 370 -16.97 13.72 -16.09
C ASP A 370 -16.90 13.10 -14.70
N ALA A 371 -17.18 13.90 -13.67
CA ALA A 371 -17.15 13.45 -12.26
C ALA A 371 -18.17 12.33 -11.99
N ARG A 372 -19.34 12.41 -12.61
CA ARG A 372 -20.38 11.38 -12.47
C ARG A 372 -19.94 10.03 -13.05
N LEU A 373 -19.24 9.99 -14.18
CA LEU A 373 -18.75 8.73 -14.74
C LEU A 373 -17.72 8.07 -13.83
N VAL A 374 -16.77 8.85 -13.30
CA VAL A 374 -15.78 8.36 -12.33
C VAL A 374 -16.44 7.88 -11.05
N PHE A 375 -17.42 8.63 -10.54
CA PHE A 375 -18.19 8.25 -9.35
C PHE A 375 -18.92 6.93 -9.53
N LEU A 376 -19.58 6.71 -10.66
CA LEU A 376 -20.32 5.46 -10.92
C LEU A 376 -19.39 4.25 -10.95
N ASN A 377 -18.20 4.40 -11.53
CA ASN A 377 -17.19 3.35 -11.51
C ASN A 377 -16.66 3.10 -10.09
N ALA A 378 -16.31 4.15 -9.34
CA ALA A 378 -15.87 4.02 -7.96
C ALA A 378 -16.94 3.35 -7.09
N GLN A 379 -18.22 3.72 -7.24
CA GLN A 379 -19.33 3.09 -6.54
C GLN A 379 -19.46 1.60 -6.89
N LYS A 380 -19.37 1.23 -8.16
CA LYS A 380 -19.42 -0.18 -8.60
C LYS A 380 -18.33 -1.01 -7.91
N TRP A 381 -17.09 -0.51 -7.87
CA TRP A 381 -15.99 -1.21 -7.22
C TRP A 381 -16.13 -1.28 -5.70
N LEU A 382 -16.64 -0.22 -5.06
CA LEU A 382 -16.91 -0.25 -3.61
C LEU A 382 -18.03 -1.23 -3.24
N GLU A 383 -19.09 -1.31 -4.05
CA GLU A 383 -20.15 -2.31 -3.83
C GLU A 383 -19.60 -3.74 -4.08
N GLN A 384 -18.75 -3.95 -5.08
CA GLN A 384 -18.06 -5.23 -5.29
C GLN A 384 -17.22 -5.61 -4.05
N ALA A 385 -16.41 -4.69 -3.52
CA ALA A 385 -15.61 -4.94 -2.32
C ALA A 385 -16.49 -5.24 -1.10
N LYS A 386 -17.63 -4.55 -0.97
CA LYS A 386 -18.58 -4.71 0.12
C LYS A 386 -19.26 -6.08 0.15
N THR A 387 -19.35 -6.77 -0.99
CA THR A 387 -19.88 -8.15 -1.04
C THR A 387 -19.00 -9.13 -0.27
N TYR A 388 -17.68 -8.90 -0.25
CA TYR A 388 -16.74 -9.69 0.53
C TYR A 388 -16.60 -9.15 1.96
N TYR A 389 -16.31 -7.87 2.10
CA TYR A 389 -16.12 -7.20 3.39
C TYR A 389 -17.47 -6.87 4.04
N THR A 390 -18.12 -7.88 4.62
CA THR A 390 -19.38 -7.69 5.36
C THR A 390 -19.13 -7.14 6.75
N LEU A 391 -20.11 -6.48 7.35
CA LEU A 391 -19.99 -5.94 8.69
C LEU A 391 -19.81 -7.04 9.76
N GLU A 392 -20.39 -8.21 9.54
CA GLU A 392 -20.30 -9.35 10.45
C GLU A 392 -18.90 -9.95 10.52
N ASN A 393 -18.23 -10.11 9.37
CA ASN A 393 -16.96 -10.82 9.28
C ASN A 393 -15.74 -9.90 9.26
N HIS A 394 -15.89 -8.68 8.67
CA HIS A 394 -14.79 -7.74 8.42
C HIS A 394 -15.19 -6.31 8.75
N ALA A 395 -15.65 -6.06 9.97
CA ALA A 395 -16.24 -4.79 10.37
C ALA A 395 -15.34 -3.58 10.07
N SER A 396 -14.03 -3.66 10.37
CA SER A 396 -13.10 -2.55 10.13
C SER A 396 -13.00 -2.18 8.65
N ASP A 397 -12.88 -3.17 7.77
CA ASP A 397 -12.79 -2.94 6.32
C ASP A 397 -14.12 -2.46 5.75
N HIS A 398 -15.24 -3.03 6.23
CA HIS A 398 -16.58 -2.56 5.87
C HIS A 398 -16.77 -1.08 6.18
N ILE A 399 -16.36 -0.63 7.36
CA ILE A 399 -16.43 0.79 7.76
C ILE A 399 -15.62 1.67 6.81
N LEU A 400 -14.39 1.28 6.49
CA LEU A 400 -13.53 2.01 5.54
C LEU A 400 -14.17 2.11 4.15
N ILE A 401 -14.83 1.05 3.68
CA ILE A 401 -15.57 1.06 2.41
C ILE A 401 -16.74 2.04 2.48
N VAL A 402 -17.52 2.02 3.56
CA VAL A 402 -18.65 2.92 3.76
C VAL A 402 -18.21 4.39 3.81
N GLN A 403 -17.12 4.68 4.52
CA GLN A 403 -16.51 6.02 4.53
C GLN A 403 -16.01 6.42 3.12
N SER A 404 -15.44 5.50 2.35
CA SER A 404 -15.04 5.74 0.97
C SER A 404 -16.24 6.08 0.06
N ILE A 405 -17.37 5.40 0.24
CA ILE A 405 -18.64 5.73 -0.47
C ILE A 405 -19.09 7.15 -0.10
N SER A 406 -19.06 7.50 1.19
CA SER A 406 -19.39 8.83 1.65
C SER A 406 -18.48 9.90 1.07
N GLN A 407 -17.18 9.66 1.01
CA GLN A 407 -16.20 10.55 0.38
C GLN A 407 -16.45 10.73 -1.13
N ALA A 408 -16.78 9.66 -1.84
CA ALA A 408 -17.12 9.72 -3.26
C ALA A 408 -18.32 10.67 -3.49
N TYR A 409 -19.37 10.57 -2.68
CA TYR A 409 -20.51 11.50 -2.72
C TYR A 409 -20.10 12.94 -2.35
N LYS A 410 -19.19 13.13 -1.38
CA LYS A 410 -18.66 14.45 -0.98
C LYS A 410 -17.95 15.14 -2.14
N TYR A 411 -17.12 14.40 -2.87
CA TYR A 411 -16.42 14.98 -4.03
C TYR A 411 -17.36 15.19 -5.22
N LEU A 412 -18.29 14.28 -5.51
CA LEU A 412 -19.25 14.45 -6.58
C LEU A 412 -20.14 15.69 -6.36
N SER A 413 -20.55 15.96 -5.11
CA SER A 413 -21.39 17.13 -4.77
C SER A 413 -20.72 18.46 -5.09
N PHE A 414 -19.39 18.52 -5.09
CA PHE A 414 -18.64 19.72 -5.47
C PHE A 414 -18.83 20.10 -6.95
N PHE A 415 -18.96 19.12 -7.84
CA PHE A 415 -19.14 19.33 -9.26
C PHE A 415 -20.60 19.61 -9.66
N GLU A 416 -21.56 19.41 -8.75
CA GLU A 416 -22.99 19.62 -9.00
C GLU A 416 -23.36 21.10 -8.75
N GLU A 417 -23.93 21.75 -9.73
CA GLU A 417 -24.37 23.16 -9.62
C GLU A 417 -25.73 23.29 -8.94
N ASN A 418 -26.56 22.24 -9.00
CA ASN A 418 -27.90 22.28 -8.43
C ASN A 418 -27.90 21.97 -6.94
N GLU A 419 -28.17 22.99 -6.10
CA GLU A 419 -28.22 22.90 -4.63
C GLU A 419 -29.14 21.78 -4.11
N ALA A 420 -30.27 21.55 -4.78
CA ALA A 420 -31.19 20.49 -4.35
C ALA A 420 -30.61 19.09 -4.60
N ARG A 421 -29.80 18.91 -5.65
CA ARG A 421 -29.10 17.66 -5.93
C ARG A 421 -27.91 17.49 -4.99
N GLN A 422 -27.14 18.55 -4.72
CA GLN A 422 -26.09 18.55 -3.70
C GLN A 422 -26.63 18.07 -2.35
N ALA A 423 -27.71 18.69 -1.87
CA ALA A 423 -28.34 18.32 -0.61
C ALA A 423 -28.82 16.84 -0.59
N LYS A 424 -29.27 16.30 -1.72
CA LYS A 424 -29.61 14.87 -1.84
C LYS A 424 -28.39 13.97 -1.72
N MET A 425 -27.25 14.34 -2.31
CA MET A 425 -25.99 13.60 -2.19
C MET A 425 -25.50 13.57 -0.75
N HIS A 426 -25.50 14.73 -0.08
CA HIS A 426 -25.17 14.79 1.36
C HIS A 426 -26.16 13.98 2.20
N LYS A 427 -27.46 13.94 1.87
CA LYS A 427 -28.42 13.09 2.58
C LYS A 427 -28.08 11.60 2.41
N LYS A 428 -27.63 11.17 1.23
CA LYS A 428 -27.16 9.79 1.02
C LYS A 428 -25.95 9.46 1.90
N ARG A 429 -25.01 10.40 2.06
CA ARG A 429 -23.88 10.24 3.00
C ARG A 429 -24.39 9.99 4.43
N ILE A 430 -25.33 10.83 4.90
CA ILE A 430 -25.93 10.68 6.24
C ILE A 430 -26.57 9.29 6.38
N ASP A 431 -27.42 8.88 5.44
CA ASP A 431 -28.14 7.61 5.51
C ASP A 431 -27.17 6.42 5.62
N ILE A 432 -26.07 6.43 4.85
CA ILE A 432 -25.07 5.37 4.85
C ILE A 432 -24.31 5.33 6.19
N LEU A 433 -23.83 6.50 6.65
CA LEU A 433 -23.05 6.61 7.90
C LEU A 433 -23.89 6.31 9.15
N GLU A 434 -25.16 6.80 9.19
CA GLU A 434 -26.07 6.52 10.30
C GLU A 434 -26.46 5.04 10.39
N ASN A 435 -26.56 4.35 9.27
CA ASN A 435 -26.85 2.92 9.29
C ASN A 435 -25.70 2.12 9.92
N VAL A 436 -24.45 2.45 9.57
CA VAL A 436 -23.30 1.75 10.14
C VAL A 436 -23.10 2.10 11.61
N ILE A 437 -23.18 3.37 12.00
CA ILE A 437 -22.94 3.77 13.40
C ILE A 437 -23.92 3.15 14.38
N LYS A 438 -25.16 2.84 13.96
CA LYS A 438 -26.17 2.18 14.79
C LYS A 438 -25.81 0.73 15.14
N GLU A 439 -25.05 0.06 14.27
CA GLU A 439 -24.66 -1.34 14.44
C GLU A 439 -23.32 -1.48 15.15
N LEU A 440 -22.52 -0.39 15.23
CA LEU A 440 -21.23 -0.42 15.87
C LEU A 440 -21.30 -0.25 17.38
N ASN A 441 -20.53 -1.05 18.11
CA ASN A 441 -20.31 -0.83 19.53
C ASN A 441 -19.12 0.13 19.75
N PRO A 442 -19.36 1.35 20.29
CA PRO A 442 -18.31 2.36 20.47
C PRO A 442 -17.13 1.90 21.36
N ARG A 443 -17.34 0.91 22.23
CA ARG A 443 -16.25 0.37 23.07
C ARG A 443 -15.19 -0.39 22.29
N TYR A 444 -15.58 -1.06 21.20
CA TYR A 444 -14.66 -1.86 20.39
C TYR A 444 -14.18 -1.11 19.15
N TYR A 445 -15.02 -0.22 18.61
CA TYR A 445 -14.76 0.54 17.39
C TYR A 445 -14.67 2.04 17.65
N GLU A 446 -14.05 2.43 18.75
CA GLU A 446 -14.01 3.83 19.23
C GLU A 446 -13.46 4.79 18.17
N SER A 447 -12.32 4.48 17.57
CA SER A 447 -11.68 5.30 16.53
C SER A 447 -12.58 5.48 15.31
N ALA A 448 -13.22 4.42 14.83
CA ALA A 448 -14.15 4.46 13.72
C ALA A 448 -15.41 5.28 14.05
N CYS A 449 -16.00 5.08 15.24
CA CYS A 449 -17.16 5.86 15.70
C CYS A 449 -16.84 7.35 15.79
N ARG A 450 -15.66 7.72 16.30
CA ARG A 450 -15.18 9.10 16.36
C ARG A 450 -15.10 9.74 14.98
N GLN A 451 -14.53 9.04 14.01
CA GLN A 451 -14.44 9.52 12.63
C GLN A 451 -15.84 9.70 12.01
N ILE A 452 -16.74 8.73 12.21
CA ILE A 452 -18.11 8.80 11.66
C ILE A 452 -18.90 9.94 12.30
N TRP A 453 -18.80 10.16 13.62
CA TRP A 453 -19.49 11.27 14.27
C TRP A 453 -19.03 12.63 13.75
N VAL A 454 -17.73 12.83 13.58
CA VAL A 454 -17.20 14.07 12.98
C VAL A 454 -17.71 14.24 11.56
N GLU A 455 -17.64 13.19 10.73
CA GLU A 455 -18.11 13.23 9.33
C GLU A 455 -19.63 13.48 9.23
N LEU A 456 -20.44 12.87 10.11
CA LEU A 456 -21.87 13.15 10.21
C LEU A 456 -22.13 14.61 10.62
N GLY A 457 -21.39 15.11 11.63
CA GLY A 457 -21.47 16.50 12.06
C GLY A 457 -21.23 17.48 10.92
N GLU A 458 -20.13 17.28 10.16
CA GLU A 458 -19.81 18.06 8.97
C GLU A 458 -20.90 17.94 7.89
N THR A 459 -21.35 16.72 7.59
CA THR A 459 -22.33 16.49 6.52
C THR A 459 -23.70 17.13 6.81
N TYR A 460 -24.14 17.10 8.06
CA TYR A 460 -25.35 17.83 8.48
C TYR A 460 -25.16 19.34 8.37
N SER A 461 -23.95 19.86 8.70
CA SER A 461 -23.62 21.28 8.53
C SER A 461 -23.60 21.68 7.06
N ASP A 462 -23.08 20.83 6.15
CA ASP A 462 -23.08 21.10 4.70
C ASP A 462 -24.50 21.28 4.16
N ILE A 463 -25.44 20.39 4.53
CA ILE A 463 -26.85 20.53 4.13
C ILE A 463 -27.48 21.77 4.75
N LEU A 464 -27.16 22.07 6.00
CA LEU A 464 -27.64 23.25 6.71
C LEU A 464 -27.21 24.52 5.96
N ASP A 465 -25.95 24.61 5.55
CA ASP A 465 -25.43 25.78 4.82
C ASP A 465 -26.13 25.96 3.47
N ILE A 466 -26.27 24.89 2.67
CA ILE A 466 -27.05 24.92 1.42
C ILE A 466 -28.48 25.42 1.66
N LYS A 467 -29.15 24.98 2.75
CA LYS A 467 -30.51 25.41 3.03
C LYS A 467 -30.61 26.85 3.53
N LEU A 468 -29.61 27.32 4.28
CA LEU A 468 -29.56 28.73 4.74
C LEU A 468 -29.25 29.67 3.58
N ASP A 469 -28.35 29.31 2.66
CA ASP A 469 -28.02 30.13 1.50
C ASP A 469 -29.22 30.26 0.56
N ARG A 470 -29.96 29.17 0.35
CA ARG A 470 -31.22 29.22 -0.40
C ARG A 470 -32.27 30.11 0.29
N LEU A 471 -32.35 30.07 1.64
CA LEU A 471 -33.27 30.92 2.39
C LEU A 471 -32.91 32.40 2.26
N ARG A 472 -31.61 32.72 2.27
CA ARG A 472 -31.10 34.11 2.11
C ARG A 472 -31.30 34.65 0.70
N SER A 473 -31.23 33.77 -0.29
CA SER A 473 -31.39 34.12 -1.73
C SER A 473 -32.85 34.24 -2.13
N SER A 474 -33.79 33.83 -1.27
CA SER A 474 -35.25 33.90 -1.51
C SER A 474 -35.81 35.19 -0.93
N ASP A 475 -36.58 35.92 -1.74
CA ASP A 475 -37.35 37.10 -1.30
C ASP A 475 -38.59 36.74 -0.47
N GLU A 476 -38.92 35.43 -0.39
CA GLU A 476 -40.08 34.95 0.35
C GLU A 476 -39.78 34.77 1.84
N LYS A 477 -40.77 35.05 2.70
CA LYS A 477 -40.64 34.76 4.12
C LYS A 477 -40.51 33.27 4.36
N PRO A 478 -39.59 32.84 5.26
CA PRO A 478 -39.35 31.41 5.53
C PRO A 478 -40.62 30.74 6.07
N THR A 479 -40.97 29.60 5.50
CA THR A 479 -42.07 28.78 6.00
C THR A 479 -41.73 28.13 7.35
N PRO A 480 -42.70 27.90 8.25
CA PRO A 480 -42.44 27.20 9.52
C PRO A 480 -41.76 25.82 9.31
N GLN A 481 -42.13 25.12 8.26
CA GLN A 481 -41.53 23.82 7.90
C GLN A 481 -40.05 23.96 7.52
N ALA A 482 -39.66 25.01 6.77
CA ALA A 482 -38.27 25.28 6.42
C ALA A 482 -37.43 25.56 7.67
N LEU A 483 -37.96 26.40 8.61
CA LEU A 483 -37.30 26.70 9.88
C LEU A 483 -37.13 25.45 10.76
N THR A 484 -38.15 24.60 10.85
CA THR A 484 -38.07 23.32 11.58
C THR A 484 -36.98 22.42 11.00
N LYS A 485 -36.90 22.34 9.69
CA LYS A 485 -35.87 21.54 9.02
C LYS A 485 -34.45 22.07 9.23
N ILE A 486 -34.27 23.40 9.18
CA ILE A 486 -33.00 24.07 9.48
C ILE A 486 -32.56 23.75 10.91
N ASN A 487 -33.46 23.92 11.86
CA ASN A 487 -33.18 23.65 13.28
C ASN A 487 -32.90 22.17 13.54
N HIS A 488 -33.60 21.27 12.85
CA HIS A 488 -33.31 19.82 12.93
C HIS A 488 -31.89 19.50 12.42
N LEU A 489 -31.47 20.06 11.28
CA LEU A 489 -30.14 19.86 10.74
C LEU A 489 -29.04 20.39 11.68
N ALA A 490 -29.24 21.61 12.23
CA ALA A 490 -28.32 22.19 13.20
C ALA A 490 -28.19 21.33 14.47
N LYS A 491 -29.33 20.90 15.05
CA LYS A 491 -29.34 20.04 16.25
C LYS A 491 -28.71 18.66 15.97
N SER A 492 -28.94 18.07 14.80
CA SER A 492 -28.34 16.79 14.42
C SER A 492 -26.80 16.91 14.24
N SER A 493 -26.34 18.01 13.66
CA SER A 493 -24.91 18.30 13.56
C SER A 493 -24.28 18.46 14.95
N ILE A 494 -24.91 19.29 15.82
CA ILE A 494 -24.45 19.48 17.20
C ILE A 494 -24.38 18.15 17.96
N LYS A 495 -25.41 17.31 17.86
CA LYS A 495 -25.46 15.99 18.52
C LYS A 495 -24.25 15.12 18.13
N ASN A 496 -23.87 15.10 16.86
CA ASN A 496 -22.76 14.27 16.40
C ASN A 496 -21.40 14.83 16.86
N PHE A 497 -21.16 16.14 16.77
CA PHE A 497 -19.94 16.73 17.31
C PHE A 497 -19.85 16.55 18.82
N GLN A 498 -20.96 16.65 19.54
CA GLN A 498 -21.00 16.42 20.98
C GLN A 498 -20.69 14.97 21.31
N ALA A 499 -21.28 13.99 20.60
CA ALA A 499 -20.98 12.57 20.79
C ALA A 499 -19.49 12.26 20.60
N PHE A 500 -18.84 12.89 19.60
CA PHE A 500 -17.40 12.81 19.43
C PHE A 500 -16.65 13.37 20.66
N LEU A 501 -16.97 14.59 21.09
CA LEU A 501 -16.32 15.24 22.24
C LEU A 501 -16.53 14.48 23.54
N ASP A 502 -17.73 13.95 23.77
CA ASP A 502 -18.06 13.13 24.93
C ASP A 502 -17.24 11.86 24.99
N SER A 503 -16.95 11.25 23.82
CA SER A 503 -16.07 10.08 23.73
C SER A 503 -14.62 10.35 24.15
N LEU A 504 -14.17 11.61 24.11
CA LEU A 504 -12.83 12.00 24.54
C LEU A 504 -12.72 12.16 26.08
N GLN A 505 -13.85 12.27 26.79
CA GLN A 505 -13.89 12.53 28.22
C GLN A 505 -13.95 11.26 29.08
N ILE A 506 -14.28 10.10 28.51
CA ILE A 506 -14.56 8.84 29.24
C ILE A 506 -13.34 8.31 30.03
N HIS A 507 -12.12 8.73 29.72
CA HIS A 507 -10.91 8.21 30.36
C HIS A 507 -10.32 9.10 31.47
N ASN A 508 -10.88 10.29 31.74
CA ASN A 508 -10.33 11.19 32.75
C ASN A 508 -11.36 11.55 33.82
N SER A 509 -11.20 10.94 34.99
CA SER A 509 -11.94 11.28 36.22
C SER A 509 -11.66 12.73 36.66
N ASN A 510 -12.70 13.54 36.80
CA ASN A 510 -12.81 14.75 37.63
C ASN A 510 -12.04 16.04 37.29
N SER A 511 -11.19 16.10 36.29
CA SER A 511 -10.65 17.35 35.76
C SER A 511 -10.76 17.34 34.24
N GLY A 512 -11.24 18.44 33.63
CA GLY A 512 -11.40 18.57 32.18
C GLY A 512 -10.14 18.12 31.39
N PRO A 513 -10.22 17.86 30.08
CA PRO A 513 -9.15 17.23 29.31
C PRO A 513 -7.83 17.97 29.52
N GLU A 514 -6.87 17.31 30.16
CA GLU A 514 -5.57 17.94 30.42
C GLU A 514 -4.83 18.27 29.13
N GLN A 515 -4.85 17.36 28.17
CA GLN A 515 -4.30 17.57 26.82
C GLN A 515 -4.86 16.48 25.89
N PHE A 516 -5.34 16.88 24.72
CA PHE A 516 -5.69 15.92 23.68
C PHE A 516 -4.42 15.28 23.11
N SER A 517 -4.49 14.02 22.69
CA SER A 517 -3.40 13.39 21.92
C SER A 517 -3.18 14.15 20.60
N ASN A 518 -1.95 14.17 20.08
CA ASN A 518 -1.60 14.94 18.88
C ASN A 518 -2.54 14.68 17.69
N GLU A 519 -3.04 13.45 17.55
CA GLU A 519 -3.97 13.06 16.49
C GLU A 519 -5.39 13.62 16.69
N LEU A 520 -5.79 13.86 17.94
CA LEU A 520 -7.14 14.30 18.31
C LEU A 520 -7.27 15.81 18.54
N VAL A 521 -6.14 16.54 18.67
CA VAL A 521 -6.17 18.00 18.89
C VAL A 521 -6.96 18.70 17.78
N GLN A 522 -6.64 18.43 16.54
CA GLN A 522 -7.29 19.07 15.39
C GLN A 522 -8.80 18.76 15.34
N PRO A 523 -9.23 17.49 15.31
CA PRO A 523 -10.66 17.17 15.27
C PRO A 523 -11.44 17.73 16.47
N ALA A 524 -10.83 17.75 17.67
CA ALA A 524 -11.46 18.26 18.86
C ALA A 524 -11.70 19.78 18.78
N LEU A 525 -10.65 20.56 18.45
CA LEU A 525 -10.76 22.02 18.33
C LEU A 525 -11.70 22.44 17.20
N PHE A 526 -11.67 21.75 16.06
CA PHE A 526 -12.62 21.97 14.96
C PHE A 526 -14.05 21.63 15.39
N SER A 527 -14.27 20.57 16.16
CA SER A 527 -15.60 20.25 16.70
C SER A 527 -16.15 21.35 17.60
N TYR A 528 -15.33 21.91 18.52
CA TYR A 528 -15.72 23.05 19.32
C TYR A 528 -16.02 24.31 18.48
N PHE A 529 -15.20 24.58 17.46
CA PHE A 529 -15.43 25.68 16.51
C PHE A 529 -16.78 25.50 15.79
N HIS A 530 -17.06 24.30 15.27
CA HIS A 530 -18.33 23.99 14.62
C HIS A 530 -19.52 24.10 15.58
N LEU A 531 -19.40 23.65 16.83
CA LEU A 531 -20.45 23.82 17.85
C LEU A 531 -20.77 25.29 18.05
N GLY A 532 -19.74 26.14 18.20
CA GLY A 532 -19.92 27.59 18.32
C GLY A 532 -20.70 28.19 17.14
N ARG A 533 -20.35 27.78 15.93
CA ARG A 533 -21.01 28.21 14.69
C ARG A 533 -22.46 27.72 14.59
N LEU A 534 -22.72 26.46 14.94
CA LEU A 534 -24.01 25.80 14.81
C LEU A 534 -25.05 26.34 15.80
N TYR A 535 -24.66 26.59 17.06
CA TYR A 535 -25.56 27.19 18.03
C TYR A 535 -26.09 28.58 17.59
N ASN A 536 -25.25 29.38 16.91
CA ASN A 536 -25.65 30.66 16.33
C ASN A 536 -26.60 30.53 15.11
N LYS A 537 -26.67 29.36 14.47
CA LYS A 537 -27.56 29.10 13.32
C LYS A 537 -28.94 28.60 13.69
N ILE A 538 -29.19 28.31 14.96
CA ILE A 538 -30.52 27.89 15.44
C ILE A 538 -31.47 29.11 15.47
N ILE A 539 -32.56 28.99 14.73
CA ILE A 539 -33.56 30.06 14.58
C ILE A 539 -34.75 29.75 15.50
N THR A 540 -34.96 30.60 16.50
CA THR A 540 -36.08 30.47 17.44
C THR A 540 -36.63 31.83 17.82
N PRO A 541 -37.97 31.99 17.99
CA PRO A 541 -38.57 33.22 18.50
C PRO A 541 -38.41 33.38 20.01
N ASP A 542 -38.10 32.29 20.73
CA ASP A 542 -37.94 32.31 22.19
C ASP A 542 -36.59 32.92 22.58
N LYS A 543 -36.64 34.06 23.26
CA LYS A 543 -35.45 34.79 23.68
C LYS A 543 -34.62 34.04 24.72
N THR A 544 -35.24 33.19 25.53
CA THR A 544 -34.55 32.38 26.54
C THR A 544 -33.68 31.33 25.85
N ILE A 545 -34.25 30.63 24.85
CA ILE A 545 -33.52 29.66 24.03
C ILE A 545 -32.45 30.35 23.19
N GLN A 546 -32.70 31.57 22.67
CA GLN A 546 -31.68 32.36 21.98
C GLN A 546 -30.51 32.69 22.90
N LEU A 547 -30.78 33.08 24.14
CA LEU A 547 -29.75 33.39 25.12
C LEU A 547 -28.91 32.15 25.46
N GLU A 548 -29.55 31.01 25.68
CA GLU A 548 -28.90 29.73 25.93
C GLU A 548 -27.97 29.31 24.76
N ASN A 549 -28.48 29.37 23.52
CA ASN A 549 -27.71 29.07 22.34
C ASN A 549 -26.49 30.00 22.16
N MET A 550 -26.68 31.32 22.43
CA MET A 550 -25.53 32.26 22.39
C MET A 550 -24.52 31.97 23.48
N GLN A 551 -24.96 31.58 24.68
CA GLN A 551 -24.06 31.21 25.76
C GLN A 551 -23.27 29.94 25.39
N ASN A 552 -23.94 28.94 24.84
CA ASN A 552 -23.30 27.70 24.38
C ASN A 552 -22.29 27.99 23.25
N SER A 553 -22.64 28.86 22.30
CA SER A 553 -21.72 29.32 21.26
C SER A 553 -20.47 30.01 21.84
N TYR A 554 -20.69 30.94 22.79
CA TYR A 554 -19.58 31.62 23.48
C TYR A 554 -18.68 30.64 24.22
N ASN A 555 -19.24 29.69 24.95
CA ASN A 555 -18.51 28.69 25.71
C ASN A 555 -17.63 27.81 24.80
N ALA A 556 -18.16 27.42 23.63
CA ALA A 556 -17.46 26.63 22.66
C ALA A 556 -16.23 27.38 22.09
N TYR A 557 -16.40 28.63 21.65
CA TYR A 557 -15.28 29.44 21.15
C TYR A 557 -14.27 29.78 22.25
N LYS A 558 -14.75 30.07 23.48
CA LYS A 558 -13.90 30.33 24.63
C LYS A 558 -13.03 29.11 24.96
N PHE A 559 -13.57 27.90 24.90
CA PHE A 559 -12.80 26.68 25.09
C PHE A 559 -11.61 26.60 24.13
N VAL A 560 -11.82 26.88 22.84
CA VAL A 560 -10.73 26.89 21.82
C VAL A 560 -9.62 27.88 22.21
N ILE A 561 -10.00 29.09 22.65
CA ILE A 561 -9.04 30.14 23.06
C ILE A 561 -8.30 29.75 24.34
N ASP A 562 -9.00 29.22 25.34
CA ASP A 562 -8.39 28.82 26.62
C ASP A 562 -7.46 27.62 26.41
N TYR A 563 -7.82 26.67 25.55
CA TYR A 563 -6.96 25.56 25.16
C TYR A 563 -5.70 26.04 24.45
N TRP A 564 -5.81 26.96 23.48
CA TRP A 564 -4.68 27.55 22.78
C TRP A 564 -3.74 28.31 23.74
N LYS A 565 -4.26 29.07 24.71
CA LYS A 565 -3.45 29.77 25.72
C LYS A 565 -2.64 28.80 26.57
N LYS A 566 -3.22 27.64 26.90
CA LYS A 566 -2.55 26.58 27.67
C LYS A 566 -1.54 25.79 26.83
N TYR A 567 -1.82 25.58 25.54
CA TYR A 567 -1.03 24.79 24.60
C TYR A 567 -0.81 25.57 23.29
N PRO A 568 0.18 26.49 23.22
CA PRO A 568 0.38 27.37 22.07
C PRO A 568 0.63 26.66 20.76
N ASN A 569 1.22 25.46 20.76
CA ASN A 569 1.45 24.65 19.56
C ASN A 569 0.14 24.25 18.84
N ALA A 570 -1.01 24.32 19.52
CA ALA A 570 -2.31 24.11 18.92
C ALA A 570 -2.70 25.21 17.90
N ALA A 571 -2.01 26.35 17.90
CA ALA A 571 -2.24 27.41 16.92
C ALA A 571 -1.92 26.99 15.48
N ASP A 572 -0.91 26.16 15.29
CA ASP A 572 -0.46 25.71 13.96
C ASP A 572 -1.53 24.84 13.27
N VAL A 573 -2.45 24.28 14.08
CA VAL A 573 -3.49 23.36 13.61
C VAL A 573 -4.77 24.09 13.18
N MET A 574 -5.08 25.27 13.78
CA MET A 574 -6.36 25.98 13.62
C MET A 574 -6.31 27.15 12.60
N GLY A 575 -5.13 27.71 12.33
CA GLY A 575 -4.98 28.76 11.31
C GLY A 575 -5.95 29.94 11.46
N VAL A 576 -6.76 30.13 10.41
CA VAL A 576 -7.73 31.25 10.29
C VAL A 576 -8.86 31.15 11.33
N GLU A 577 -9.31 29.94 11.66
CA GLU A 577 -10.41 29.68 12.59
C GLU A 577 -10.11 30.19 14.01
N LEU A 578 -8.85 30.13 14.43
CA LEU A 578 -8.43 30.65 15.72
C LEU A 578 -8.63 32.18 15.83
N ASN A 579 -8.34 32.90 14.75
CA ASN A 579 -8.53 34.36 14.73
C ASN A 579 -10.02 34.71 14.80
N LEU A 580 -10.86 33.97 14.07
CA LEU A 580 -12.29 34.12 14.13
C LEU A 580 -12.85 33.82 15.54
N CYS A 581 -12.33 32.79 16.23
CA CYS A 581 -12.69 32.52 17.62
C CYS A 581 -12.35 33.70 18.54
N LYS A 582 -11.16 34.33 18.38
CA LYS A 582 -10.74 35.51 19.16
C LYS A 582 -11.74 36.69 19.00
N GLU A 583 -12.12 36.97 17.76
CA GLU A 583 -13.10 38.03 17.47
C GLU A 583 -14.47 37.72 18.06
N LEU A 584 -14.97 36.50 17.90
CA LEU A 584 -16.29 36.10 18.39
C LEU A 584 -16.37 36.06 19.92
N VAL A 585 -15.32 35.64 20.62
CA VAL A 585 -15.26 35.68 22.09
C VAL A 585 -15.34 37.11 22.63
N ASN A 586 -14.88 38.12 21.89
CA ASN A 586 -14.99 39.51 22.24
C ASN A 586 -16.38 40.11 21.93
N LEU A 587 -17.01 39.67 20.84
CA LEU A 587 -18.29 40.24 20.35
C LEU A 587 -19.52 39.61 21.01
N LEU A 588 -19.52 38.29 21.30
CA LEU A 588 -20.68 37.57 21.82
C LEU A 588 -21.15 38.06 23.19
N PRO A 589 -20.28 38.42 24.15
CA PRO A 589 -20.73 38.96 25.46
C PRO A 589 -21.61 40.20 25.32
N MET A 590 -21.33 41.10 24.38
CA MET A 590 -22.16 42.28 24.14
C MET A 590 -23.58 41.89 23.69
N LYS A 591 -23.67 40.95 22.74
CA LYS A 591 -24.96 40.43 22.26
C LYS A 591 -25.74 39.69 23.34
N ILE A 592 -25.06 38.92 24.19
CA ILE A 592 -25.64 38.21 25.34
C ILE A 592 -26.25 39.21 26.33
N ASN A 593 -25.52 40.29 26.65
CA ASN A 593 -26.03 41.34 27.58
C ASN A 593 -27.25 42.08 27.00
N MET A 594 -27.22 42.46 25.72
CA MET A 594 -28.37 43.08 25.04
C MET A 594 -29.63 42.18 25.08
N LEU A 595 -29.44 40.86 24.88
CA LEU A 595 -30.55 39.92 24.96
C LEU A 595 -31.10 39.77 26.41
N ARG A 596 -30.22 39.75 27.43
CA ARG A 596 -30.61 39.70 28.84
C ARG A 596 -31.42 40.92 29.21
N GLU A 597 -30.96 42.12 28.88
CA GLU A 597 -31.70 43.36 29.10
C GLU A 597 -33.08 43.36 28.41
N GLY A 598 -33.14 42.85 27.16
CA GLY A 598 -34.40 42.72 26.42
C GLY A 598 -35.32 41.60 26.93
N ILE A 599 -34.89 40.71 27.84
CA ILE A 599 -35.72 39.71 28.55
C ILE A 599 -36.22 40.29 29.85
N ILE A 600 -35.40 41.04 30.59
CA ILE A 600 -35.74 41.62 31.90
C ILE A 600 -36.74 42.78 31.74
N ASN A 601 -36.69 43.53 30.61
CA ASN A 601 -37.56 44.67 30.34
C ASN A 601 -38.88 44.30 29.65
N LYS A 602 -39.27 43.04 29.62
CA LYS A 602 -40.58 42.52 29.22
C LYS A 602 -41.29 41.86 30.39
#